data_bb225289aa26ab480623ca800bfe87be
#
_entry.id   bb225289aa26ab480623ca800bfe87be
#
_cell.length_a   1.000
_cell.length_b   1.000
_cell.length_c   1.000
_cell.angle_alpha   90.00
_cell.angle_beta   90.00
_cell.angle_gamma   90.00
#
_symmetry.space_group_name_H-M   'P 1'
#
loop_
_entity.id
_entity.type
_entity.pdbx_description
1 polymer ?
#
loop_
_entity_poly.entity_id
_entity_poly.type
_entity_poly.pdbx_seq_one_letter_code
_entity_poly.pdbx_strand_id
1 'polypeptide(L)'
;MKNNGSLDICYNVQSAVDAQNHFIIDISTTNDINDQNQLYVMAKDATELLNTEECTVVADTGYYNGTEIKKCIDDGMTVLIKKAKANNSTKDNEFWKEKFTYDPERDIYICPTGQRLDFFENTSKNGMKYKKYKCSSCADCKYRNSCTSLKSGRTIQRWEHESVLDAVYEETQNNNNIYKQRRCIVEHLFGTVKRTLGYSFFLRRKIENVDAEAASMFIAYNFKRLLSMFSTQELAEKFS
;
A
#
# COMPACT_ATOMS: atom_id res chain seq x y z
N MET A 1 13.87 14.48 -2.38
CA MET A 1 13.91 13.06 -2.83
C MET A 1 15.13 12.84 -3.71
N LYS A 2 15.63 11.59 -3.82
CA LYS A 2 16.64 11.25 -4.84
C LYS A 2 15.95 11.03 -6.19
N ASN A 3 16.31 11.84 -7.17
CA ASN A 3 15.85 11.69 -8.53
C ASN A 3 17.08 11.46 -9.43
N ASN A 4 17.18 10.29 -10.07
CA ASN A 4 18.33 9.91 -10.94
C ASN A 4 19.72 10.20 -10.35
N GLY A 5 19.88 10.06 -9.02
CA GLY A 5 21.17 10.28 -8.34
C GLY A 5 21.40 11.70 -7.82
N SER A 6 20.58 12.69 -8.17
CA SER A 6 20.59 14.04 -7.60
C SER A 6 19.58 14.18 -6.46
N LEU A 7 19.82 15.16 -5.57
CA LEU A 7 18.89 15.57 -4.54
C LEU A 7 18.08 16.75 -5.07
N ASP A 8 16.82 16.47 -5.46
CA ASP A 8 15.93 17.50 -5.97
C ASP A 8 14.79 17.78 -5.00
N ILE A 9 14.25 19.01 -5.07
CA ILE A 9 12.99 19.37 -4.40
C ILE A 9 11.88 18.73 -5.22
N CYS A 10 11.23 17.72 -4.63
CA CYS A 10 10.14 16.98 -5.27
C CYS A 10 8.89 17.04 -4.40
N TYR A 11 7.76 17.05 -5.06
CA TYR A 11 6.46 16.83 -4.43
C TYR A 11 5.98 15.42 -4.72
N ASN A 12 5.26 14.84 -3.79
CA ASN A 12 4.63 13.54 -3.95
C ASN A 12 3.15 13.76 -4.25
N VAL A 13 2.71 13.37 -5.45
CA VAL A 13 1.32 13.52 -5.91
C VAL A 13 0.64 12.17 -5.87
N GLN A 14 -0.40 12.10 -5.07
CA GLN A 14 -1.28 10.95 -4.94
C GLN A 14 -2.46 11.09 -5.90
N SER A 15 -3.01 9.98 -6.36
CA SER A 15 -4.22 9.98 -7.18
C SER A 15 -5.06 8.74 -6.92
N ALA A 16 -6.37 8.93 -6.76
CA ALA A 16 -7.36 7.86 -6.77
C ALA A 16 -7.98 7.79 -8.17
N VAL A 17 -8.03 6.60 -8.74
CA VAL A 17 -8.51 6.36 -10.12
C VAL A 17 -9.59 5.31 -10.11
N ASP A 18 -10.72 5.59 -10.76
CA ASP A 18 -11.77 4.62 -11.01
C ASP A 18 -11.26 3.50 -11.94
N ALA A 19 -11.41 2.25 -11.50
CA ALA A 19 -10.92 1.09 -12.21
C ALA A 19 -11.72 0.77 -13.48
N GLN A 20 -12.98 1.19 -13.57
CA GLN A 20 -13.86 0.87 -14.69
C GLN A 20 -13.64 1.80 -15.88
N ASN A 21 -13.64 3.11 -15.63
CA ASN A 21 -13.57 4.12 -16.67
C ASN A 21 -12.24 4.86 -16.71
N HIS A 22 -11.37 4.62 -15.74
CA HIS A 22 -10.04 5.22 -15.57
C HIS A 22 -10.08 6.76 -15.41
N PHE A 23 -11.15 7.28 -14.78
CA PHE A 23 -11.20 8.67 -14.36
C PHE A 23 -10.42 8.86 -13.07
N ILE A 24 -9.75 9.98 -12.97
CA ILE A 24 -9.15 10.44 -11.73
C ILE A 24 -10.29 11.01 -10.89
N ILE A 25 -10.51 10.41 -9.73
CA ILE A 25 -11.57 10.78 -8.80
C ILE A 25 -11.07 11.83 -7.82
N ASP A 26 -9.85 11.61 -7.31
CA ASP A 26 -9.25 12.51 -6.32
C ASP A 26 -7.75 12.61 -6.50
N ILE A 27 -7.19 13.73 -6.04
CA ILE A 27 -5.74 13.99 -6.02
C ILE A 27 -5.36 14.65 -4.70
N SER A 28 -4.14 14.41 -4.26
CA SER A 28 -3.53 15.10 -3.14
C SER A 28 -2.03 15.28 -3.37
N THR A 29 -1.52 16.45 -3.04
CA THR A 29 -0.08 16.74 -3.11
C THR A 29 0.49 16.83 -1.70
N THR A 30 1.57 16.09 -1.45
CA THR A 30 2.23 16.06 -0.14
C THR A 30 3.74 16.26 -0.27
N ASN A 31 4.37 16.67 0.84
CA ASN A 31 5.82 16.70 0.99
C ASN A 31 6.38 15.42 1.62
N ASP A 32 5.54 14.44 1.87
CA ASP A 32 5.96 13.15 2.43
C ASP A 32 6.88 12.42 1.46
N ILE A 33 7.95 11.83 2.00
CA ILE A 33 8.97 11.13 1.20
C ILE A 33 8.45 9.79 0.67
N ASN A 34 7.44 9.22 1.33
CA ASN A 34 6.83 7.93 1.00
C ASN A 34 5.30 7.99 1.14
N ASP A 35 4.63 6.97 0.61
CA ASP A 35 3.19 6.90 0.50
C ASP A 35 2.51 6.22 1.71
N GLN A 36 3.28 5.86 2.74
CA GLN A 36 2.81 4.98 3.83
C GLN A 36 1.63 5.55 4.65
N ASN A 37 1.47 6.87 4.69
CA ASN A 37 0.41 7.54 5.46
C ASN A 37 -0.70 8.12 4.55
N GLN A 38 -0.71 7.77 3.27
CA GLN A 38 -1.64 8.37 2.29
C GLN A 38 -2.83 7.46 1.95
N LEU A 39 -2.77 6.16 2.30
CA LEU A 39 -3.77 5.18 1.87
C LEU A 39 -5.18 5.53 2.33
N TYR A 40 -5.34 5.74 3.64
CA TYR A 40 -6.67 5.93 4.23
C TYR A 40 -7.32 7.24 3.78
N VAL A 41 -6.57 8.34 3.78
CA VAL A 41 -7.10 9.65 3.37
C VAL A 41 -7.58 9.60 1.92
N MET A 42 -6.73 9.14 1.00
CA MET A 42 -7.08 9.03 -0.42
C MET A 42 -8.27 8.10 -0.68
N ALA A 43 -8.32 6.97 0.03
CA ALA A 43 -9.41 6.02 -0.11
C ALA A 43 -10.73 6.59 0.40
N LYS A 44 -10.71 7.28 1.53
CA LYS A 44 -11.87 7.90 2.15
C LYS A 44 -12.42 9.02 1.28
N ASP A 45 -11.57 9.97 0.86
CA ASP A 45 -11.97 11.09 0.02
C ASP A 45 -12.57 10.59 -1.31
N ALA A 46 -11.96 9.58 -1.94
CA ALA A 46 -12.50 8.98 -3.15
C ALA A 46 -13.85 8.28 -2.91
N THR A 47 -14.05 7.61 -1.79
CA THR A 47 -15.32 6.95 -1.44
C THR A 47 -16.43 7.97 -1.20
N GLU A 48 -16.11 9.06 -0.51
CA GLU A 48 -17.05 10.17 -0.28
C GLU A 48 -17.44 10.86 -1.59
N LEU A 49 -16.48 11.15 -2.48
CA LEU A 49 -16.75 11.75 -3.79
C LEU A 49 -17.60 10.85 -4.70
N LEU A 50 -17.41 9.55 -4.64
CA LEU A 50 -18.20 8.57 -5.40
C LEU A 50 -19.56 8.28 -4.77
N ASN A 51 -19.80 8.76 -3.54
CA ASN A 51 -21.00 8.49 -2.74
C ASN A 51 -21.36 6.99 -2.73
N THR A 52 -20.39 6.14 -2.42
CA THR A 52 -20.53 4.68 -2.36
C THR A 52 -20.25 4.17 -0.97
N GLU A 53 -21.03 3.18 -0.51
CA GLU A 53 -20.81 2.51 0.77
C GLU A 53 -19.83 1.34 0.63
N GLU A 54 -19.72 0.77 -0.57
CA GLU A 54 -18.83 -0.36 -0.87
C GLU A 54 -17.70 0.10 -1.80
N CYS A 55 -16.47 0.01 -1.33
CA CYS A 55 -15.29 0.37 -2.10
C CYS A 55 -14.20 -0.69 -1.96
N THR A 56 -13.66 -1.13 -3.10
CA THR A 56 -12.44 -1.95 -3.12
C THR A 56 -11.26 -1.07 -3.49
N VAL A 57 -10.37 -0.85 -2.53
CA VAL A 57 -9.15 -0.05 -2.67
C VAL A 57 -8.00 -0.94 -3.09
N VAL A 58 -7.38 -0.66 -4.23
CA VAL A 58 -6.22 -1.40 -4.73
C VAL A 58 -5.01 -0.48 -4.75
N ALA A 59 -4.02 -0.76 -3.90
CA ALA A 59 -2.87 0.13 -3.73
C ALA A 59 -1.52 -0.57 -3.99
N ASP A 60 -0.48 0.24 -4.26
CA ASP A 60 0.88 -0.27 -4.40
C ASP A 60 1.50 -0.63 -3.06
N THR A 61 2.53 -1.45 -3.10
CA THR A 61 3.34 -1.85 -1.93
C THR A 61 3.91 -0.66 -1.16
N GLY A 62 4.11 0.49 -1.80
CA GLY A 62 4.54 1.75 -1.17
C GLY A 62 3.58 2.28 -0.12
N TYR A 63 2.28 2.01 -0.29
CA TYR A 63 1.22 2.41 0.65
C TYR A 63 1.04 1.42 1.81
N TYR A 64 1.79 0.32 1.86
CA TYR A 64 1.60 -0.70 2.88
C TYR A 64 1.95 -0.17 4.27
N ASN A 65 0.92 0.17 5.04
CA ASN A 65 0.99 0.55 6.44
C ASN A 65 -0.16 -0.11 7.19
N GLY A 66 0.15 -0.93 8.20
CA GLY A 66 -0.86 -1.69 8.94
C GLY A 66 -1.93 -0.81 9.58
N THR A 67 -1.57 0.36 10.10
CA THR A 67 -2.51 1.30 10.73
C THR A 67 -3.47 1.89 9.70
N GLU A 68 -2.98 2.28 8.54
CA GLU A 68 -3.78 2.85 7.46
C GLU A 68 -4.73 1.79 6.86
N ILE A 69 -4.22 0.57 6.63
CA ILE A 69 -5.02 -0.57 6.18
C ILE A 69 -6.15 -0.85 7.16
N LYS A 70 -5.84 -0.87 8.47
CA LYS A 70 -6.87 -1.09 9.51
C LYS A 70 -7.95 -0.03 9.48
N LYS A 71 -7.60 1.25 9.33
CA LYS A 71 -8.60 2.33 9.23
C LYS A 71 -9.54 2.12 8.03
N CYS A 72 -9.01 1.74 6.86
CA CYS A 72 -9.85 1.43 5.70
C CYS A 72 -10.82 0.29 5.97
N ILE A 73 -10.34 -0.79 6.62
CA ILE A 73 -11.19 -1.95 6.98
C ILE A 73 -12.24 -1.56 8.03
N ASP A 74 -11.88 -0.75 9.04
CA ASP A 74 -12.81 -0.27 10.07
C ASP A 74 -13.93 0.59 9.46
N ASP A 75 -13.65 1.32 8.37
CA ASP A 75 -14.64 2.11 7.60
C ASP A 75 -15.37 1.27 6.52
N GLY A 76 -15.25 -0.05 6.53
CA GLY A 76 -15.99 -0.97 5.64
C GLY A 76 -15.40 -1.15 4.25
N MET A 77 -14.21 -0.62 3.97
CA MET A 77 -13.57 -0.77 2.68
C MET A 77 -12.87 -2.12 2.55
N THR A 78 -12.90 -2.73 1.36
CA THR A 78 -12.04 -3.87 1.04
C THR A 78 -10.68 -3.35 0.54
N VAL A 79 -9.58 -3.87 1.08
CA VAL A 79 -8.22 -3.45 0.68
C VAL A 79 -7.46 -4.58 0.02
N LEU A 80 -6.95 -4.33 -1.18
CA LEU A 80 -6.05 -5.24 -1.90
C LEU A 80 -4.66 -4.59 -2.01
N ILE A 81 -3.73 -5.10 -1.21
CA ILE A 81 -2.37 -4.55 -1.15
C ILE A 81 -1.35 -5.64 -0.80
N LYS A 82 -0.19 -5.59 -1.43
CA LYS A 82 0.91 -6.51 -1.12
C LYS A 82 1.93 -5.85 -0.21
N LYS A 83 2.39 -6.60 0.77
CA LYS A 83 3.51 -6.19 1.62
C LYS A 83 4.77 -6.06 0.78
N ALA A 84 5.51 -4.97 0.95
CA ALA A 84 6.82 -4.83 0.32
C ALA A 84 7.76 -5.92 0.82
N LYS A 85 8.50 -6.55 -0.09
CA LYS A 85 9.58 -7.46 0.31
C LYS A 85 10.64 -6.65 1.05
N ALA A 86 11.16 -7.18 2.15
CA ALA A 86 12.23 -6.52 2.90
C ALA A 86 13.44 -6.30 1.96
N ASN A 87 13.86 -5.04 1.81
CA ASN A 87 14.85 -4.60 0.81
C ASN A 87 16.27 -5.18 0.95
N ASN A 88 16.55 -5.98 1.98
CA ASN A 88 17.92 -6.39 2.32
C ASN A 88 18.26 -7.83 1.98
N SER A 89 17.47 -8.55 1.20
CA SER A 89 17.86 -9.90 0.86
C SER A 89 17.54 -10.24 -0.60
N THR A 90 18.59 -10.29 -1.35
CA THR A 90 18.68 -10.98 -2.65
C THR A 90 18.57 -12.51 -2.50
N LYS A 91 18.49 -13.04 -1.26
CA LYS A 91 18.34 -14.45 -0.97
C LYS A 91 17.03 -14.67 -0.21
N ASP A 92 16.17 -15.51 -0.74
CA ASP A 92 14.97 -16.03 -0.06
C ASP A 92 15.45 -16.78 1.19
N ASN A 93 15.27 -16.18 2.37
CA ASN A 93 15.68 -16.82 3.62
C ASN A 93 14.50 -17.61 4.18
N GLU A 94 14.64 -18.91 4.30
CA GLU A 94 13.64 -19.84 4.84
C GLU A 94 13.17 -19.48 6.27
N PHE A 95 13.89 -18.58 6.96
CA PHE A 95 13.60 -18.19 8.34
C PHE A 95 13.07 -16.75 8.48
N TRP A 96 12.50 -16.17 7.42
CA TRP A 96 11.79 -14.90 7.57
C TRP A 96 10.49 -15.07 8.34
N LYS A 97 9.98 -13.94 8.92
CA LYS A 97 8.74 -13.95 9.70
C LYS A 97 7.59 -14.60 8.93
N GLU A 98 7.50 -14.34 7.64
CA GLU A 98 6.44 -14.81 6.73
C GLU A 98 6.46 -16.34 6.51
N LYS A 99 7.54 -17.02 6.87
CA LYS A 99 7.65 -18.48 6.80
C LYS A 99 7.27 -19.18 8.10
N PHE A 100 6.98 -18.40 9.15
CA PHE A 100 6.49 -18.91 10.43
C PHE A 100 4.97 -18.94 10.41
N THR A 101 4.39 -20.07 10.74
CA THR A 101 2.93 -20.25 10.79
C THR A 101 2.40 -19.84 12.15
N TYR A 102 1.38 -18.96 12.19
CA TYR A 102 0.68 -18.62 13.42
C TYR A 102 -0.48 -19.59 13.65
N ASP A 103 -0.60 -20.13 14.84
CA ASP A 103 -1.72 -20.95 15.31
C ASP A 103 -2.57 -20.08 16.23
N PRO A 104 -3.75 -19.61 15.79
CA PRO A 104 -4.61 -18.73 16.58
C PRO A 104 -5.28 -19.43 17.75
N GLU A 105 -5.54 -20.75 17.68
CA GLU A 105 -6.19 -21.51 18.74
C GLU A 105 -5.28 -21.65 19.96
N ARG A 106 -3.96 -21.81 19.73
CA ARG A 106 -2.98 -21.98 20.78
C ARG A 106 -2.23 -20.70 21.12
N ASP A 107 -2.41 -19.64 20.34
CA ASP A 107 -1.65 -18.38 20.44
C ASP A 107 -0.14 -18.60 20.40
N ILE A 108 0.35 -19.37 19.41
CA ILE A 108 1.77 -19.71 19.21
C ILE A 108 2.20 -19.53 17.76
N TYR A 109 3.50 -19.41 17.54
CA TYR A 109 4.09 -19.57 16.22
C TYR A 109 4.81 -20.91 16.08
N ILE A 110 4.78 -21.45 14.88
CA ILE A 110 5.55 -22.66 14.48
C ILE A 110 6.59 -22.21 13.47
N CYS A 111 7.86 -22.50 13.74
CA CYS A 111 8.94 -22.16 12.82
C CYS A 111 9.02 -23.16 11.65
N PRO A 112 9.73 -22.85 10.55
CA PRO A 112 9.85 -23.74 9.38
C PRO A 112 10.45 -25.12 9.69
N THR A 113 11.13 -25.28 10.81
CA THR A 113 11.66 -26.58 11.27
C THR A 113 10.75 -27.29 12.27
N GLY A 114 9.51 -26.80 12.48
CA GLY A 114 8.51 -27.41 13.35
C GLY A 114 8.64 -27.05 14.84
N GLN A 115 9.57 -26.16 15.23
CA GLN A 115 9.70 -25.75 16.63
C GLN A 115 8.68 -24.68 17.00
N ARG A 116 8.19 -24.74 18.23
CA ARG A 116 7.22 -23.84 18.82
C ARG A 116 7.87 -22.54 19.31
N LEU A 117 7.20 -21.42 19.08
CA LEU A 117 7.47 -20.14 19.74
C LEU A 117 6.27 -19.80 20.60
N ASP A 118 6.47 -19.79 21.88
CA ASP A 118 5.41 -19.46 22.86
C ASP A 118 5.36 -17.95 23.11
N PHE A 119 4.19 -17.47 23.55
CA PHE A 119 4.06 -16.10 24.02
C PHE A 119 5.09 -15.85 25.14
N PHE A 120 5.79 -14.72 25.03
CA PHE A 120 6.86 -14.37 25.96
C PHE A 120 6.54 -13.07 26.72
N GLU A 121 6.19 -12.01 26.00
CA GLU A 121 5.88 -10.71 26.61
C GLU A 121 5.06 -9.82 25.68
N ASN A 122 4.38 -8.82 26.29
CA ASN A 122 3.80 -7.70 25.55
C ASN A 122 4.81 -6.58 25.42
N THR A 123 4.83 -5.88 24.28
CA THR A 123 5.69 -4.74 24.04
C THR A 123 4.93 -3.67 23.27
N SER A 124 5.39 -2.44 23.36
CA SER A 124 4.85 -1.32 22.60
C SER A 124 5.97 -0.63 21.82
N LYS A 125 5.66 -0.23 20.60
CA LYS A 125 6.58 0.55 19.76
C LYS A 125 5.77 1.54 18.92
N ASN A 126 6.12 2.82 19.00
CA ASN A 126 5.42 3.91 18.30
C ASN A 126 3.90 3.90 18.53
N GLY A 127 3.45 3.67 19.77
CA GLY A 127 2.04 3.61 20.13
C GLY A 127 1.32 2.32 19.76
N MET A 128 1.93 1.44 18.97
CA MET A 128 1.37 0.14 18.61
C MET A 128 1.77 -0.95 19.61
N LYS A 129 0.80 -1.81 19.94
CA LYS A 129 1.00 -2.93 20.87
C LYS A 129 1.34 -4.21 20.10
N TYR A 130 2.31 -4.95 20.62
CA TYR A 130 2.77 -6.20 20.03
C TYR A 130 2.86 -7.28 21.09
N LYS A 131 2.50 -8.50 20.72
CA LYS A 131 2.89 -9.71 21.42
C LYS A 131 4.21 -10.22 20.87
N LYS A 132 5.13 -10.60 21.74
CA LYS A 132 6.37 -11.28 21.36
C LYS A 132 6.30 -12.77 21.66
N TYR A 133 6.72 -13.56 20.70
CA TYR A 133 6.80 -15.01 20.78
C TYR A 133 8.25 -15.44 20.69
N LYS A 134 8.67 -16.39 21.54
CA LYS A 134 10.06 -16.83 21.64
C LYS A 134 10.15 -18.34 21.57
N CYS A 135 11.13 -18.84 20.83
CA CYS A 135 11.46 -20.25 20.78
C CYS A 135 12.47 -20.61 21.90
N SER A 136 12.14 -21.57 22.74
CA SER A 136 13.01 -22.10 23.79
C SER A 136 14.03 -23.12 23.27
N SER A 137 13.70 -23.81 22.18
CA SER A 137 14.49 -24.91 21.61
C SER A 137 15.55 -24.46 20.59
N CYS A 138 15.83 -23.14 20.49
CA CYS A 138 16.81 -22.63 19.52
C CYS A 138 18.25 -22.91 19.88
N ALA A 139 18.58 -23.29 21.13
CA ALA A 139 19.94 -23.51 21.58
C ALA A 139 20.65 -24.60 20.75
N ASP A 140 19.97 -25.73 20.56
CA ASP A 140 20.48 -26.91 19.88
C ASP A 140 20.00 -27.03 18.41
N CYS A 141 19.44 -25.97 17.86
CA CYS A 141 18.93 -25.97 16.49
C CYS A 141 20.07 -25.87 15.48
N LYS A 142 20.17 -26.85 14.57
CA LYS A 142 21.18 -26.87 13.49
C LYS A 142 21.11 -25.69 12.54
N TYR A 143 19.94 -25.06 12.43
CA TYR A 143 19.72 -23.88 11.56
C TYR A 143 19.82 -22.54 12.30
N ARG A 144 20.25 -22.54 13.55
CA ARG A 144 20.34 -21.34 14.39
C ARG A 144 21.06 -20.18 13.71
N ASN A 145 22.24 -20.46 13.17
CA ASN A 145 23.10 -19.43 12.56
C ASN A 145 22.47 -18.80 11.30
N SER A 146 21.62 -19.55 10.57
CA SER A 146 20.87 -19.05 9.40
C SER A 146 19.56 -18.35 9.80
N CYS A 147 19.02 -18.67 10.98
CA CYS A 147 17.72 -18.18 11.44
C CYS A 147 17.83 -16.90 12.27
N THR A 148 18.79 -16.83 13.21
CA THR A 148 18.91 -15.71 14.14
C THR A 148 20.33 -15.51 14.67
N SER A 149 20.74 -14.25 14.76
CA SER A 149 21.98 -13.85 15.44
C SER A 149 21.80 -13.64 16.96
N LEU A 150 20.56 -13.66 17.46
CA LEU A 150 20.27 -13.41 18.86
C LEU A 150 20.68 -14.58 19.73
N LYS A 151 21.48 -14.33 20.76
CA LYS A 151 21.88 -15.34 21.76
C LYS A 151 20.69 -15.99 22.47
N SER A 152 19.60 -15.21 22.66
CA SER A 152 18.37 -15.65 23.33
C SER A 152 17.43 -16.51 22.47
N GLY A 153 17.78 -16.79 21.20
CA GLY A 153 16.94 -17.53 20.26
C GLY A 153 16.04 -16.63 19.38
N ARG A 154 15.30 -17.26 18.47
CA ARG A 154 14.38 -16.55 17.55
C ARG A 154 13.22 -15.95 18.30
N THR A 155 12.92 -14.69 18.01
CA THR A 155 11.74 -13.97 18.51
C THR A 155 10.95 -13.42 17.33
N ILE A 156 9.62 -13.52 17.41
CA ILE A 156 8.67 -12.92 16.45
C ILE A 156 7.79 -11.96 17.18
N GLN A 157 7.53 -10.80 16.57
CA GLN A 157 6.55 -9.84 17.04
C GLN A 157 5.28 -9.92 16.17
N ARG A 158 4.11 -9.99 16.83
CA ARG A 158 2.80 -9.93 16.22
C ARG A 158 2.08 -8.69 16.72
N TRP A 159 1.65 -7.84 15.81
CA TRP A 159 0.84 -6.68 16.14
C TRP A 159 -0.54 -7.12 16.65
N GLU A 160 -1.15 -6.38 17.58
CA GLU A 160 -2.48 -6.73 18.14
C GLU A 160 -3.57 -6.89 17.08
N HIS A 161 -3.46 -6.16 15.96
CA HIS A 161 -4.35 -6.24 14.80
C HIS A 161 -3.76 -6.99 13.60
N GLU A 162 -2.73 -7.81 13.79
CA GLU A 162 -2.10 -8.56 12.69
C GLU A 162 -3.08 -9.48 11.94
N SER A 163 -4.16 -9.94 12.61
CA SER A 163 -5.22 -10.73 11.97
C SER A 163 -5.93 -9.99 10.82
N VAL A 164 -6.06 -8.67 10.93
CA VAL A 164 -6.59 -7.83 9.84
C VAL A 164 -5.66 -7.88 8.64
N LEU A 165 -4.35 -7.79 8.89
CA LEU A 165 -3.34 -7.85 7.81
C LEU A 165 -3.25 -9.24 7.18
N ASP A 166 -3.44 -10.30 7.98
CA ASP A 166 -3.48 -11.69 7.49
C ASP A 166 -4.70 -11.86 6.55
N ALA A 167 -5.89 -11.37 6.95
CA ALA A 167 -7.09 -11.40 6.11
C ALA A 167 -6.92 -10.59 4.80
N VAL A 168 -6.34 -9.38 4.87
CA VAL A 168 -6.03 -8.56 3.68
C VAL A 168 -5.03 -9.26 2.75
N TYR A 169 -4.07 -9.99 3.30
CA TYR A 169 -3.14 -10.78 2.51
C TYR A 169 -3.87 -11.90 1.74
N GLU A 170 -4.72 -12.67 2.42
CA GLU A 170 -5.51 -13.73 1.79
C GLU A 170 -6.46 -13.17 0.72
N GLU A 171 -7.17 -12.09 1.03
CA GLU A 171 -8.06 -11.42 0.08
C GLU A 171 -7.31 -10.93 -1.15
N THR A 172 -6.11 -10.37 -0.96
CA THR A 172 -5.24 -9.94 -2.08
C THR A 172 -4.75 -11.12 -2.93
N GLN A 173 -4.49 -12.29 -2.33
CA GLN A 173 -4.11 -13.49 -3.08
C GLN A 173 -5.28 -14.04 -3.90
N ASN A 174 -6.49 -14.09 -3.31
CA ASN A 174 -7.70 -14.55 -3.97
C ASN A 174 -8.08 -13.65 -5.15
N ASN A 175 -7.84 -12.34 -5.02
CA ASN A 175 -8.13 -11.32 -6.04
C ASN A 175 -6.86 -10.83 -6.78
N ASN A 176 -5.86 -11.68 -6.97
CA ASN A 176 -4.58 -11.31 -7.57
C ASN A 176 -4.69 -10.80 -9.02
N ASN A 177 -5.73 -11.21 -9.77
CA ASN A 177 -6.07 -10.66 -11.08
C ASN A 177 -6.43 -9.17 -11.01
N ILE A 178 -7.31 -8.78 -10.08
CA ILE A 178 -7.69 -7.37 -9.84
C ILE A 178 -6.46 -6.58 -9.39
N TYR A 179 -5.69 -7.12 -8.43
CA TYR A 179 -4.47 -6.48 -7.96
C TYR A 179 -3.46 -6.21 -9.09
N LYS A 180 -3.32 -7.12 -10.07
CA LYS A 180 -2.42 -6.94 -11.22
C LYS A 180 -2.90 -5.86 -12.19
N GLN A 181 -4.20 -5.70 -12.39
CA GLN A 181 -4.78 -4.69 -13.29
C GLN A 181 -4.41 -3.26 -12.85
N ARG A 182 -4.25 -3.02 -11.54
CA ARG A 182 -3.80 -1.74 -10.98
C ARG A 182 -2.63 -1.14 -11.77
N ARG A 183 -1.62 -1.96 -12.11
CA ARG A 183 -0.43 -1.48 -12.82
C ARG A 183 -0.79 -0.82 -14.13
N CYS A 184 -1.64 -1.45 -14.94
CA CYS A 184 -2.07 -0.90 -16.21
C CYS A 184 -2.85 0.41 -16.04
N ILE A 185 -3.72 0.49 -15.03
CA ILE A 185 -4.56 1.66 -14.77
C ILE A 185 -3.70 2.87 -14.38
N VAL A 186 -2.84 2.72 -13.38
CA VAL A 186 -2.02 3.82 -12.84
C VAL A 186 -0.88 4.22 -13.77
N GLU A 187 -0.17 3.25 -14.38
CA GLU A 187 0.92 3.55 -15.32
C GLU A 187 0.41 4.28 -16.57
N HIS A 188 -0.78 3.92 -17.07
CA HIS A 188 -1.41 4.60 -18.19
C HIS A 188 -1.70 6.07 -17.89
N LEU A 189 -2.23 6.36 -16.69
CA LEU A 189 -2.49 7.71 -16.22
C LEU A 189 -1.22 8.57 -16.26
N PHE A 190 -0.21 8.20 -15.47
CA PHE A 190 1.04 8.97 -15.36
C PHE A 190 1.82 9.00 -16.68
N GLY A 191 1.73 7.93 -17.47
CA GLY A 191 2.28 7.90 -18.82
C GLY A 191 1.65 8.93 -19.74
N THR A 192 0.33 9.06 -19.69
CA THR A 192 -0.42 10.06 -20.48
C THR A 192 -0.10 11.48 -20.04
N VAL A 193 -0.14 11.75 -18.72
CA VAL A 193 0.15 13.08 -18.18
C VAL A 193 1.57 13.51 -18.51
N LYS A 194 2.57 12.66 -18.28
CA LYS A 194 3.97 13.01 -18.49
C LYS A 194 4.40 13.03 -19.96
N ARG A 195 3.95 12.06 -20.77
CA ARG A 195 4.44 11.89 -22.15
C ARG A 195 3.53 12.56 -23.18
N THR A 196 2.20 12.42 -23.03
CA THR A 196 1.26 12.93 -24.05
C THR A 196 0.91 14.39 -23.79
N LEU A 197 0.70 14.78 -22.52
CA LEU A 197 0.39 16.15 -22.13
C LEU A 197 1.65 16.98 -21.83
N GLY A 198 2.82 16.36 -21.74
CA GLY A 198 4.12 17.05 -21.60
C GLY A 198 4.43 17.53 -20.16
N TYR A 199 3.65 17.11 -19.16
CA TYR A 199 3.83 17.54 -17.78
C TYR A 199 4.85 16.67 -17.06
N SER A 200 6.14 16.91 -17.26
CA SER A 200 7.23 16.16 -16.64
C SER A 200 7.82 16.84 -15.40
N PHE A 201 7.49 18.10 -15.15
CA PHE A 201 7.92 18.89 -13.99
C PHE A 201 6.86 19.95 -13.65
N PHE A 202 6.89 20.43 -12.40
CA PHE A 202 6.02 21.51 -11.94
C PHE A 202 6.66 22.88 -12.20
N LEU A 203 5.88 23.81 -12.70
CA LEU A 203 6.28 25.20 -12.94
C LEU A 203 6.22 26.04 -11.66
N ARG A 204 5.38 25.63 -10.72
CA ARG A 204 5.11 26.36 -9.47
C ARG A 204 5.86 25.77 -8.29
N ARG A 205 5.99 26.59 -7.25
CA ARG A 205 6.53 26.20 -5.94
C ARG A 205 5.45 26.41 -4.88
N LYS A 206 5.63 25.85 -3.69
CA LYS A 206 4.68 25.74 -2.59
C LYS A 206 3.57 24.72 -2.90
N ILE A 207 3.20 23.98 -1.86
CA ILE A 207 2.32 22.83 -2.00
C ILE A 207 0.96 23.19 -2.59
N GLU A 208 0.37 24.29 -2.14
CA GLU A 208 -0.95 24.75 -2.62
C GLU A 208 -0.95 25.06 -4.13
N ASN A 209 0.13 25.67 -4.61
CA ASN A 209 0.26 26.01 -6.03
C ASN A 209 0.55 24.79 -6.89
N VAL A 210 1.35 23.85 -6.35
CA VAL A 210 1.65 22.57 -7.03
C VAL A 210 0.42 21.68 -7.09
N ASP A 211 -0.37 21.66 -6.02
CA ASP A 211 -1.63 20.94 -5.99
C ASP A 211 -2.62 21.46 -7.03
N ALA A 212 -2.81 22.79 -7.13
CA ALA A 212 -3.62 23.42 -8.17
C ALA A 212 -3.11 23.14 -9.59
N GLU A 213 -1.78 23.10 -9.79
CA GLU A 213 -1.16 22.74 -11.06
C GLU A 213 -1.42 21.27 -11.40
N ALA A 214 -1.25 20.35 -10.44
CA ALA A 214 -1.57 18.93 -10.58
C ALA A 214 -3.06 18.72 -10.91
N ALA A 215 -3.96 19.43 -10.21
CA ALA A 215 -5.40 19.40 -10.48
C ALA A 215 -5.72 19.77 -11.94
N SER A 216 -5.09 20.83 -12.43
CA SER A 216 -5.27 21.28 -13.83
C SER A 216 -4.82 20.22 -14.86
N MET A 217 -3.68 19.54 -14.57
CA MET A 217 -3.19 18.44 -15.42
C MET A 217 -4.15 17.25 -15.43
N PHE A 218 -4.73 16.92 -14.30
CA PHE A 218 -5.62 15.78 -14.16
C PHE A 218 -7.02 16.08 -14.71
N ILE A 219 -7.49 17.32 -14.63
CA ILE A 219 -8.70 17.76 -15.35
C ILE A 219 -8.50 17.59 -16.86
N ALA A 220 -7.36 18.01 -17.40
CA ALA A 220 -7.05 17.83 -18.82
C ALA A 220 -7.02 16.34 -19.22
N TYR A 221 -6.49 15.47 -18.35
CA TYR A 221 -6.54 14.02 -18.54
C TYR A 221 -7.97 13.49 -18.56
N ASN A 222 -8.80 13.85 -17.56
CA ASN A 222 -10.20 13.43 -17.48
C ASN A 222 -11.00 13.91 -18.68
N PHE A 223 -10.78 15.15 -19.12
CA PHE A 223 -11.43 15.68 -20.30
C PHE A 223 -11.02 14.91 -21.58
N LYS A 224 -9.74 14.64 -21.75
CA LYS A 224 -9.25 13.76 -22.84
C LYS A 224 -9.90 12.38 -22.79
N ARG A 225 -10.09 11.82 -21.60
CA ARG A 225 -10.75 10.54 -21.40
C ARG A 225 -12.20 10.59 -21.82
N LEU A 226 -12.96 11.63 -21.42
CA LEU A 226 -14.33 11.88 -21.85
C LEU A 226 -14.45 11.92 -23.38
N LEU A 227 -13.59 12.69 -24.04
CA LEU A 227 -13.57 12.80 -25.51
C LEU A 227 -13.22 11.48 -26.21
N SER A 228 -12.56 10.55 -25.53
CA SER A 228 -12.29 9.21 -26.07
C SER A 228 -13.45 8.24 -25.93
N MET A 229 -14.39 8.52 -25.01
CA MET A 229 -15.55 7.65 -24.72
C MET A 229 -16.84 8.15 -25.41
N PHE A 230 -16.97 9.44 -25.62
CA PHE A 230 -18.17 10.08 -26.17
C PHE A 230 -17.79 10.99 -27.32
N SER A 231 -18.66 11.08 -28.31
CA SER A 231 -18.54 12.10 -29.36
C SER A 231 -18.83 13.50 -28.78
N THR A 232 -18.34 14.53 -29.44
CA THR A 232 -18.62 15.93 -29.02
C THR A 232 -20.10 16.26 -29.02
N GLN A 233 -20.88 15.64 -29.91
CA GLN A 233 -22.32 15.81 -29.98
C GLN A 233 -23.04 15.20 -28.78
N GLU A 234 -22.68 13.94 -28.40
CA GLU A 234 -23.22 13.29 -27.20
C GLU A 234 -22.88 14.05 -25.92
N LEU A 235 -21.67 14.62 -25.83
CA LEU A 235 -21.31 15.47 -24.70
C LEU A 235 -22.11 16.76 -24.64
N ALA A 236 -22.29 17.43 -25.77
CA ALA A 236 -23.11 18.65 -25.84
C ALA A 236 -24.55 18.41 -25.40
N GLU A 237 -25.16 17.29 -25.80
CA GLU A 237 -26.52 16.90 -25.39
C GLU A 237 -26.64 16.57 -23.89
N LYS A 238 -25.56 16.03 -23.25
CA LYS A 238 -25.58 15.73 -21.82
C LYS A 238 -25.41 16.95 -20.92
N PHE A 239 -24.82 18.04 -21.43
CA PHE A 239 -24.54 19.24 -20.67
C PHE A 239 -25.49 20.42 -21.06
N SER A 240 -26.41 20.22 -21.96
CA SER A 240 -27.49 21.15 -22.27
C SER A 240 -28.72 20.92 -21.40
#